data_2a39159ae370aa3523688bec5ff50f3f
#
_entry.id   2a39159ae370aa3523688bec5ff50f3f
#
_cell.length_a   1.000
_cell.length_b   1.000
_cell.length_c   1.000
_cell.angle_alpha   90.00
_cell.angle_beta   90.00
_cell.angle_gamma   90.00
#
_symmetry.space_group_name_H-M   'P 1'
#
loop_
_entity.id
_entity.type
_entity.pdbx_description
1 polymer ?
#
loop_
_entity_poly.entity_id
_entity_poly.type
_entity_poly.pdbx_seq_one_letter_code
_entity_poly.pdbx_strand_id
1 'polypeptide(L)'
;MIQLEVWGNYALLSRPELKVERVSYEVLTPSAARGIVEAIYYHPGLRWKIRKIYVMNPIRFTNIRRNEVKSKILCSDVRSAMQGTGKELYLATPQQIVQRAAMVLQDVHYVIEAEFEMTDRAAPSDNPGKFQDIVTRRMFRGQCFHTPYLGCREFPAAFRAWPGGPIPTIEETRDLGFMIYDFDYTDPQNITPMYLDRKSVV
;
A
#
# COMPACT_ATOMS: atom_id res chain seq x y z
N MET A 1 -7.06 -17.12 9.37
CA MET A 1 -5.79 -16.72 8.76
C MET A 1 -5.89 -16.89 7.26
N ILE A 2 -5.37 -15.95 6.47
CA ILE A 2 -5.32 -15.99 5.00
C ILE A 2 -3.88 -15.93 4.52
N GLN A 3 -3.63 -16.50 3.34
CA GLN A 3 -2.37 -16.35 2.62
C GLN A 3 -2.69 -15.79 1.23
N LEU A 4 -2.25 -14.57 0.97
CA LEU A 4 -2.49 -13.80 -0.24
C LEU A 4 -1.19 -13.64 -1.02
N GLU A 5 -1.14 -14.22 -2.21
CA GLU A 5 -0.05 -14.01 -3.16
C GLU A 5 -0.28 -12.71 -3.94
N VAL A 6 0.75 -11.86 -4.00
CA VAL A 6 0.71 -10.56 -4.69
C VAL A 6 1.99 -10.32 -5.48
N TRP A 7 1.87 -9.77 -6.69
CA TRP A 7 3.03 -9.49 -7.54
C TRP A 7 2.77 -8.30 -8.46
N GLY A 8 3.86 -7.76 -9.01
CA GLY A 8 3.80 -6.68 -9.98
C GLY A 8 5.18 -6.31 -10.52
N ASN A 9 5.20 -5.61 -11.64
CA ASN A 9 6.44 -5.23 -12.31
C ASN A 9 7.27 -4.23 -11.49
N TYR A 10 6.59 -3.33 -10.75
CA TYR A 10 7.22 -2.30 -9.95
C TYR A 10 6.49 -2.08 -8.63
N ALA A 11 7.26 -1.64 -7.61
CA ALA A 11 6.69 -1.15 -6.35
C ALA A 11 7.43 0.09 -5.88
N LEU A 12 6.68 1.05 -5.31
CA LEU A 12 7.23 2.24 -4.69
C LEU A 12 6.66 2.41 -3.28
N LEU A 13 7.32 1.82 -2.33
CA LEU A 13 7.01 1.86 -0.91
C LEU A 13 7.79 3.01 -0.28
N SER A 14 7.35 4.24 -0.57
CA SER A 14 8.12 5.46 -0.31
C SER A 14 8.55 5.60 1.14
N ARG A 15 9.84 5.86 1.34
CA ARG A 15 10.39 6.25 2.64
C ARG A 15 9.91 7.66 2.99
N PRO A 16 9.35 7.89 4.19
CA PRO A 16 8.78 9.19 4.57
C PRO A 16 9.80 10.33 4.57
N GLU A 17 11.06 10.03 4.82
CA GLU A 17 12.17 10.98 4.84
C GLU A 17 12.57 11.49 3.45
N LEU A 18 12.23 10.75 2.37
CA LEU A 18 12.59 11.05 0.98
C LEU A 18 11.37 11.48 0.17
N LYS A 19 10.88 12.70 0.41
CA LYS A 19 9.61 13.19 -0.16
C LYS A 19 9.71 13.71 -1.59
N VAL A 20 10.87 14.19 -2.01
CA VAL A 20 11.06 14.83 -3.33
C VAL A 20 11.54 13.81 -4.35
N GLU A 21 12.67 13.19 -4.10
CA GLU A 21 13.16 12.05 -4.86
C GLU A 21 12.82 10.80 -4.06
N ARG A 22 11.80 10.09 -4.51
CA ARG A 22 11.23 8.99 -3.74
C ARG A 22 12.12 7.76 -3.84
N VAL A 23 12.40 7.15 -2.71
CA VAL A 23 13.09 5.86 -2.62
C VAL A 23 12.18 4.86 -1.94
N SER A 24 12.06 3.69 -2.54
CA SER A 24 11.29 2.59 -1.96
C SER A 24 12.04 1.96 -0.78
N TYR A 25 11.30 1.47 0.21
CA TYR A 25 11.80 0.40 1.07
C TYR A 25 12.19 -0.81 0.23
N GLU A 26 13.06 -1.66 0.77
CA GLU A 26 13.61 -2.83 0.08
C GLU A 26 12.61 -3.97 -0.08
N VAL A 27 11.60 -4.03 0.79
CA VAL A 27 10.54 -5.04 0.78
C VAL A 27 9.19 -4.41 1.08
N LEU A 28 8.12 -5.15 0.87
CA LEU A 28 6.77 -4.75 1.20
C LEU A 28 6.63 -4.43 2.70
N THR A 29 6.19 -3.21 3.02
CA THR A 29 5.98 -2.81 4.42
C THR A 29 4.69 -3.42 4.99
N PRO A 30 4.62 -3.68 6.31
CA PRO A 30 3.38 -4.19 6.92
C PRO A 30 2.16 -3.28 6.67
N SER A 31 2.33 -1.95 6.71
CA SER A 31 1.26 -1.01 6.40
C SER A 31 0.77 -1.12 4.96
N ALA A 32 1.68 -1.27 3.98
CA ALA A 32 1.32 -1.47 2.58
C ALA A 32 0.65 -2.84 2.36
N ALA A 33 1.15 -3.89 3.00
CA ALA A 33 0.54 -5.21 2.96
C ALA A 33 -0.89 -5.19 3.52
N ARG A 34 -1.13 -4.48 4.64
CA ARG A 34 -2.48 -4.27 5.18
C ARG A 34 -3.36 -3.53 4.18
N GLY A 35 -2.87 -2.46 3.57
CA GLY A 35 -3.61 -1.72 2.55
C GLY A 35 -4.00 -2.56 1.34
N ILE A 36 -3.15 -3.49 0.90
CA ILE A 36 -3.47 -4.45 -0.17
C ILE A 36 -4.61 -5.39 0.24
N VAL A 37 -4.56 -5.94 1.45
CA VAL A 37 -5.61 -6.83 1.96
C VAL A 37 -6.93 -6.07 2.13
N GLU A 38 -6.90 -4.85 2.66
CA GLU A 38 -8.07 -3.96 2.81
C GLU A 38 -8.66 -3.56 1.45
N ALA A 39 -7.85 -3.39 0.41
CA ALA A 39 -8.32 -3.14 -0.94
C ALA A 39 -9.16 -4.30 -1.49
N ILE A 40 -8.89 -5.53 -1.08
CA ILE A 40 -9.67 -6.71 -1.41
C ILE A 40 -10.93 -6.78 -0.55
N TYR A 41 -10.77 -6.68 0.76
CA TYR A 41 -11.89 -6.72 1.70
C TYR A 41 -11.65 -5.84 2.93
N TYR A 42 -12.45 -4.80 3.04
CA TYR A 42 -12.54 -3.92 4.20
C TYR A 42 -13.95 -3.98 4.80
N HIS A 43 -14.03 -4.00 6.12
CA HIS A 43 -15.27 -3.84 6.88
C HIS A 43 -14.97 -3.16 8.23
N PRO A 44 -15.80 -2.21 8.70
CA PRO A 44 -15.55 -1.53 9.99
C PRO A 44 -15.48 -2.49 11.19
N GLY A 45 -16.20 -3.61 11.12
CA GLY A 45 -16.25 -4.66 12.15
C GLY A 45 -15.02 -5.57 12.20
N LEU A 46 -14.02 -5.36 11.35
CA LEU A 46 -12.77 -6.12 11.40
C LEU A 46 -11.55 -5.22 11.29
N ARG A 47 -10.43 -5.67 11.88
CA ARG A 47 -9.10 -5.07 11.77
C ARG A 47 -8.11 -6.12 11.30
N TRP A 48 -7.46 -5.87 10.17
CA TRP A 48 -6.42 -6.74 9.64
C TRP A 48 -5.11 -6.62 10.41
N LYS A 49 -4.48 -7.76 10.68
CA LYS A 49 -3.14 -7.89 11.26
C LYS A 49 -2.25 -8.69 10.32
N ILE A 50 -1.17 -8.08 9.88
CA ILE A 50 -0.16 -8.76 9.06
C ILE A 50 0.75 -9.56 9.99
N ARG A 51 0.87 -10.86 9.74
CA ARG A 51 1.69 -11.77 10.53
C ARG A 51 3.05 -11.99 9.91
N LYS A 52 3.06 -12.28 8.60
CA LYS A 52 4.29 -12.52 7.85
C LYS A 52 4.17 -11.99 6.43
N ILE A 53 5.30 -11.62 5.87
CA ILE A 53 5.44 -11.27 4.46
C ILE A 53 6.61 -12.11 3.95
N TYR A 54 6.32 -13.01 3.04
CA TYR A 54 7.31 -13.84 2.38
C TYR A 54 7.77 -13.14 1.11
N VAL A 55 9.09 -13.01 0.93
CA VAL A 55 9.69 -12.40 -0.26
C VAL A 55 10.13 -13.53 -1.19
N MET A 56 9.55 -13.57 -2.40
CA MET A 56 9.76 -14.67 -3.33
C MET A 56 10.77 -14.34 -4.43
N ASN A 57 10.90 -13.06 -4.78
CA ASN A 57 11.83 -12.59 -5.81
C ASN A 57 12.99 -11.80 -5.20
N PRO A 58 14.19 -11.85 -5.79
CA PRO A 58 15.34 -11.08 -5.35
C PRO A 58 15.04 -9.57 -5.33
N ILE A 59 15.57 -8.88 -4.32
CA ILE A 59 15.39 -7.44 -4.15
C ILE A 59 16.21 -6.71 -5.21
N ARG A 60 15.52 -6.08 -6.16
CA ARG A 60 16.14 -5.33 -7.27
C ARG A 60 15.54 -3.94 -7.36
N PHE A 61 16.40 -2.94 -7.56
CA PHE A 61 15.99 -1.56 -7.76
C PHE A 61 16.21 -1.13 -9.20
N THR A 62 15.34 -0.23 -9.65
CA THR A 62 15.51 0.52 -10.88
C THR A 62 15.12 1.97 -10.68
N ASN A 63 15.58 2.85 -11.58
CA ASN A 63 15.26 4.28 -11.51
C ASN A 63 14.21 4.62 -12.57
N ILE A 64 13.14 5.27 -12.16
CA ILE A 64 12.10 5.77 -13.06
C ILE A 64 12.06 7.29 -12.96
N ARG A 65 12.24 7.97 -14.10
CA ARG A 65 12.08 9.43 -14.21
C ARG A 65 10.70 9.75 -14.74
N ARG A 66 10.06 10.75 -14.12
CA ARG A 66 8.71 11.21 -14.50
C ARG A 66 8.62 12.70 -14.51
N ASN A 67 7.76 13.18 -15.40
CA ASN A 67 7.33 14.56 -15.36
C ASN A 67 6.15 14.66 -14.38
N GLU A 68 6.34 15.42 -13.33
CA GLU A 68 5.32 15.73 -12.33
C GLU A 68 4.93 17.20 -12.40
N VAL A 69 3.75 17.55 -11.93
CA VAL A 69 3.31 18.93 -11.83
C VAL A 69 3.76 19.50 -10.48
N LYS A 70 4.54 20.58 -10.51
CA LYS A 70 5.12 21.22 -9.33
C LYS A 70 4.08 21.80 -8.38
N SER A 71 3.04 22.43 -8.93
CA SER A 71 2.04 23.17 -8.17
C SER A 71 0.76 22.39 -7.99
N LYS A 72 0.03 22.70 -6.93
CA LYS A 72 -1.33 22.24 -6.70
C LYS A 72 -2.28 23.42 -6.85
N ILE A 73 -3.50 23.14 -7.32
CA ILE A 73 -4.57 24.14 -7.30
C ILE A 73 -4.91 24.45 -5.84
N LEU A 74 -4.94 25.74 -5.48
CA LEU A 74 -5.25 26.16 -4.12
C LEU A 74 -6.75 26.04 -3.85
N CYS A 75 -7.14 25.60 -2.67
CA CYS A 75 -8.54 25.53 -2.25
C CYS A 75 -9.22 26.91 -2.25
N SER A 76 -8.48 28.00 -2.01
CA SER A 76 -8.96 29.38 -2.16
C SER A 76 -9.40 29.70 -3.57
N ASP A 77 -8.61 29.26 -4.58
CA ASP A 77 -8.91 29.49 -5.99
C ASP A 77 -10.16 28.71 -6.44
N VAL A 78 -10.28 27.46 -5.96
CA VAL A 78 -11.50 26.64 -6.19
C VAL A 78 -12.73 27.34 -5.60
N ARG A 79 -12.64 27.81 -4.35
CA ARG A 79 -13.74 28.51 -3.68
C ARG A 79 -14.13 29.80 -4.40
N SER A 80 -13.15 30.58 -4.84
CA SER A 80 -13.39 31.80 -5.62
C SER A 80 -14.09 31.51 -6.95
N ALA A 81 -13.64 30.48 -7.67
CA ALA A 81 -14.29 30.05 -8.92
C ALA A 81 -15.75 29.61 -8.69
N MET A 82 -16.02 28.86 -7.59
CA MET A 82 -17.37 28.43 -7.20
C MET A 82 -18.30 29.63 -6.87
N GLN A 83 -17.73 30.74 -6.36
CA GLN A 83 -18.46 31.95 -6.03
C GLN A 83 -18.69 32.88 -7.25
N GLY A 84 -18.28 32.46 -8.45
CA GLY A 84 -18.51 33.22 -9.67
C GLY A 84 -17.66 34.48 -9.81
N THR A 85 -16.49 34.56 -9.17
CA THR A 85 -15.60 35.74 -9.22
C THR A 85 -14.90 35.93 -10.57
N GLY A 86 -15.25 35.15 -11.61
CA GLY A 86 -14.68 35.22 -12.97
C GLY A 86 -13.24 34.73 -13.09
N LYS A 87 -12.63 34.21 -12.02
CA LYS A 87 -11.28 33.64 -12.08
C LYS A 87 -11.31 32.26 -12.74
N GLU A 88 -10.60 32.13 -13.87
CA GLU A 88 -10.45 30.84 -14.52
C GLU A 88 -9.65 29.89 -13.65
N LEU A 89 -10.19 28.66 -13.46
CA LEU A 89 -9.56 27.61 -12.65
C LEU A 89 -8.82 26.63 -13.56
N TYR A 90 -7.55 26.90 -13.83
CA TYR A 90 -6.69 25.98 -14.59
C TYR A 90 -5.27 25.98 -14.08
N LEU A 91 -4.52 24.96 -14.45
CA LEU A 91 -3.10 24.83 -14.21
C LEU A 91 -2.39 24.59 -15.56
N ALA A 92 -1.57 25.52 -15.97
CA ALA A 92 -0.79 25.40 -17.22
C ALA A 92 0.34 24.37 -17.00
N THR A 93 0.05 23.08 -17.23
CA THR A 93 0.98 21.99 -17.00
C THR A 93 2.35 22.16 -17.68
N PRO A 94 2.46 22.66 -18.93
CA PRO A 94 3.78 22.87 -19.56
C PRO A 94 4.70 23.80 -18.79
N GLN A 95 4.15 24.78 -18.08
CA GLN A 95 4.91 25.75 -17.27
C GLN A 95 5.26 25.22 -15.86
N GLN A 96 4.62 24.13 -15.45
CA GLN A 96 4.69 23.59 -14.12
C GLN A 96 5.34 22.20 -14.08
N ILE A 97 5.84 21.72 -15.21
CA ILE A 97 6.52 20.43 -15.29
C ILE A 97 7.85 20.48 -14.53
N VAL A 98 8.05 19.50 -13.71
CA VAL A 98 9.33 19.20 -13.04
C VAL A 98 9.66 17.72 -13.22
N GLN A 99 10.86 17.41 -13.64
CA GLN A 99 11.31 16.02 -13.71
C GLN A 99 11.76 15.55 -12.34
N ARG A 100 11.23 14.41 -11.90
CA ARG A 100 11.60 13.77 -10.64
C ARG A 100 11.98 12.33 -10.87
N ALA A 101 13.05 11.89 -10.20
CA ALA A 101 13.48 10.51 -10.16
C ALA A 101 12.82 9.77 -8.99
N ALA A 102 12.54 8.50 -9.18
CA ALA A 102 12.12 7.60 -8.12
C ALA A 102 12.89 6.28 -8.24
N MET A 103 13.48 5.83 -7.13
CA MET A 103 14.09 4.51 -7.03
C MET A 103 13.02 3.53 -6.59
N VAL A 104 12.62 2.64 -7.48
CA VAL A 104 11.53 1.69 -7.32
C VAL A 104 12.04 0.26 -7.30
N LEU A 105 11.33 -0.62 -6.61
CA LEU A 105 11.54 -2.06 -6.72
C LEU A 105 11.05 -2.56 -8.07
N GLN A 106 11.73 -3.54 -8.62
CA GLN A 106 11.41 -4.19 -9.88
C GLN A 106 11.09 -5.66 -9.66
N ASP A 107 10.09 -6.17 -10.40
CA ASP A 107 9.71 -7.59 -10.45
C ASP A 107 9.45 -8.15 -9.05
N VAL A 108 8.52 -7.51 -8.33
CA VAL A 108 8.22 -7.87 -6.95
C VAL A 108 7.20 -9.00 -6.85
N HIS A 109 7.43 -9.92 -5.89
CA HIS A 109 6.55 -11.05 -5.66
C HIS A 109 6.56 -11.43 -4.17
N TYR A 110 5.39 -11.44 -3.56
CA TYR A 110 5.22 -11.66 -2.12
C TYR A 110 4.07 -12.61 -1.83
N VAL A 111 4.14 -13.29 -0.68
CA VAL A 111 2.96 -13.89 -0.04
C VAL A 111 2.74 -13.19 1.31
N ILE A 112 1.56 -12.64 1.49
CA ILE A 112 1.13 -11.97 2.71
C ILE A 112 0.31 -12.95 3.55
N GLU A 113 0.78 -13.22 4.77
CA GLU A 113 0.03 -13.95 5.78
C GLU A 113 -0.64 -12.97 6.72
N ALA A 114 -1.97 -13.01 6.75
CA ALA A 114 -2.75 -12.09 7.56
C ALA A 114 -3.88 -12.79 8.30
N GLU A 115 -4.24 -12.22 9.43
CA GLU A 115 -5.43 -12.55 10.20
C GLU A 115 -6.21 -11.28 10.53
N PHE A 116 -7.41 -11.42 11.02
CA PHE A 116 -8.18 -10.28 11.47
C PHE A 116 -8.75 -10.50 12.86
N GLU A 117 -9.03 -9.40 13.54
CA GLU A 117 -9.76 -9.35 14.79
C GLU A 117 -11.08 -8.64 14.58
N MET A 118 -12.09 -9.07 15.32
CA MET A 118 -13.35 -8.35 15.39
C MET A 118 -13.18 -7.05 16.17
N THR A 119 -13.78 -5.98 15.68
CA THR A 119 -13.80 -4.69 16.36
C THR A 119 -15.16 -4.45 17.05
N ASP A 120 -15.22 -3.46 17.90
CA ASP A 120 -16.44 -2.96 18.55
C ASP A 120 -17.49 -2.38 17.59
N ARG A 121 -17.08 -2.14 16.31
CA ARG A 121 -17.97 -1.69 15.23
C ARG A 121 -18.62 -2.83 14.44
N ALA A 122 -18.43 -4.08 14.88
CA ALA A 122 -19.09 -5.22 14.25
C ALA A 122 -20.61 -5.17 14.55
N ALA A 123 -21.40 -5.40 13.51
CA ALA A 123 -22.86 -5.51 13.68
C ALA A 123 -23.21 -6.82 14.41
N PRO A 124 -24.39 -6.92 15.07
CA PRO A 124 -24.81 -8.15 15.75
C PRO A 124 -24.89 -9.38 14.84
N SER A 125 -25.06 -9.18 13.53
CA SER A 125 -25.09 -10.24 12.52
C SER A 125 -23.70 -10.63 11.99
N ASP A 126 -22.65 -9.92 12.41
CA ASP A 126 -21.30 -10.18 11.96
C ASP A 126 -20.65 -11.26 12.84
N ASN A 127 -19.91 -12.14 12.19
CA ASN A 127 -19.12 -13.16 12.85
C ASN A 127 -17.85 -13.47 12.05
N PRO A 128 -16.82 -14.04 12.69
CA PRO A 128 -15.55 -14.34 12.02
C PRO A 128 -15.68 -15.25 10.81
N GLY A 129 -16.58 -16.24 10.86
CA GLY A 129 -16.83 -17.18 9.74
C GLY A 129 -17.31 -16.45 8.50
N LYS A 130 -18.30 -15.57 8.64
CA LYS A 130 -18.81 -14.72 7.55
C LYS A 130 -17.71 -13.91 6.88
N PHE A 131 -16.84 -13.27 7.66
CA PHE A 131 -15.74 -12.47 7.12
C PHE A 131 -14.70 -13.35 6.44
N GLN A 132 -14.35 -14.48 7.05
CA GLN A 132 -13.41 -15.45 6.46
C GLN A 132 -13.92 -15.96 5.11
N ASP A 133 -15.20 -16.32 5.00
CA ASP A 133 -15.81 -16.81 3.75
C ASP A 133 -15.81 -15.74 2.66
N ILE A 134 -16.13 -14.50 3.02
CA ILE A 134 -16.16 -13.39 2.07
C ILE A 134 -14.76 -13.13 1.50
N VAL A 135 -13.75 -13.01 2.36
CA VAL A 135 -12.38 -12.70 1.89
C VAL A 135 -11.83 -13.86 1.07
N THR A 136 -12.01 -15.09 1.52
CA THR A 136 -11.56 -16.28 0.80
C THR A 136 -12.17 -16.35 -0.60
N ARG A 137 -13.50 -16.19 -0.71
CA ARG A 137 -14.19 -16.15 -2.00
C ARG A 137 -13.66 -15.05 -2.92
N ARG A 138 -13.42 -13.83 -2.38
CA ARG A 138 -12.87 -12.72 -3.16
C ARG A 138 -11.48 -13.02 -3.69
N MET A 139 -10.60 -13.55 -2.85
CA MET A 139 -9.26 -13.93 -3.23
C MET A 139 -9.23 -14.96 -4.37
N PHE A 140 -10.07 -16.02 -4.27
CA PHE A 140 -10.17 -17.06 -5.30
C PHE A 140 -10.77 -16.55 -6.62
N ARG A 141 -11.64 -15.55 -6.56
CA ARG A 141 -12.30 -14.98 -7.75
C ARG A 141 -11.59 -13.74 -8.30
N GLY A 142 -10.48 -13.30 -7.71
CA GLY A 142 -9.81 -12.06 -8.10
C GLY A 142 -10.67 -10.80 -7.89
N GLN A 143 -11.62 -10.83 -6.94
CA GLN A 143 -12.54 -9.74 -6.65
C GLN A 143 -11.93 -8.81 -5.59
N CYS A 144 -12.00 -7.51 -5.83
CA CYS A 144 -11.55 -6.48 -4.90
C CYS A 144 -12.55 -5.32 -4.84
N PHE A 145 -12.50 -4.56 -3.76
CA PHE A 145 -13.28 -3.32 -3.63
C PHE A 145 -12.70 -2.24 -4.55
N HIS A 146 -11.38 -2.10 -4.53
CA HIS A 146 -10.63 -1.34 -5.52
C HIS A 146 -9.34 -2.09 -5.85
N THR A 147 -8.78 -1.84 -7.02
CA THR A 147 -7.53 -2.49 -7.46
C THR A 147 -6.42 -2.25 -6.44
N PRO A 148 -5.83 -3.31 -5.84
CA PRO A 148 -4.68 -3.17 -4.99
C PRO A 148 -3.48 -2.59 -5.75
N TYR A 149 -2.57 -1.93 -5.03
CA TYR A 149 -1.36 -1.36 -5.62
C TYR A 149 -0.15 -1.49 -4.70
N LEU A 150 1.03 -1.51 -5.29
CA LEU A 150 2.31 -1.69 -4.60
C LEU A 150 2.92 -0.34 -4.24
N GLY A 151 2.32 0.31 -3.23
CA GLY A 151 2.74 1.61 -2.69
C GLY A 151 2.17 2.82 -3.43
N CYS A 152 2.17 2.83 -4.75
CA CYS A 152 1.59 3.88 -5.59
C CYS A 152 0.54 3.31 -6.54
N ARG A 153 -0.54 4.07 -6.81
CA ARG A 153 -1.65 3.63 -7.71
C ARG A 153 -1.21 3.30 -9.12
N GLU A 154 -0.10 3.85 -9.58
CA GLU A 154 0.49 3.58 -10.89
C GLU A 154 1.20 2.21 -10.98
N PHE A 155 1.37 1.52 -9.84
CA PHE A 155 1.92 0.17 -9.76
C PHE A 155 0.86 -0.79 -9.24
N PRO A 156 -0.09 -1.21 -10.09
CA PRO A 156 -1.14 -2.13 -9.69
C PRO A 156 -0.54 -3.47 -9.25
N ALA A 157 -1.14 -4.08 -8.24
CA ALA A 157 -0.82 -5.39 -7.77
C ALA A 157 -1.78 -6.42 -8.38
N ALA A 158 -1.23 -7.43 -9.04
CA ALA A 158 -1.96 -8.67 -9.29
C ALA A 158 -2.00 -9.49 -8.00
N PHE A 159 -3.06 -10.27 -7.79
CA PHE A 159 -3.20 -11.08 -6.59
C PHE A 159 -4.03 -12.36 -6.83
N ARG A 160 -3.81 -13.35 -5.98
CA ARG A 160 -4.65 -14.54 -5.84
C ARG A 160 -4.50 -15.16 -4.46
N ALA A 161 -5.41 -16.06 -4.08
CA ALA A 161 -5.19 -16.89 -2.91
C ALA A 161 -3.97 -17.80 -3.13
N TRP A 162 -3.12 -17.95 -2.10
CA TRP A 162 -2.04 -18.93 -2.17
C TRP A 162 -2.62 -20.34 -2.27
N PRO A 163 -2.19 -21.17 -3.22
CA PRO A 163 -2.79 -22.48 -3.46
C PRO A 163 -2.46 -23.51 -2.36
N GLY A 164 -1.66 -23.16 -1.39
CA GLY A 164 -1.16 -24.07 -0.34
C GLY A 164 0.22 -24.63 -0.64
N GLY A 165 0.77 -25.35 0.33
CA GLY A 165 2.12 -25.89 0.26
C GLY A 165 3.21 -24.93 0.73
N PRO A 166 4.49 -25.33 0.63
CA PRO A 166 5.62 -24.49 1.05
C PRO A 166 5.72 -23.26 0.16
N ILE A 167 6.00 -22.10 0.78
CA ILE A 167 6.20 -20.84 0.07
C ILE A 167 7.69 -20.72 -0.27
N PRO A 168 8.07 -20.67 -1.56
CA PRO A 168 9.46 -20.48 -1.94
C PRO A 168 9.87 -19.04 -1.61
N THR A 169 10.88 -18.90 -0.76
CA THR A 169 11.44 -17.59 -0.40
C THR A 169 12.87 -17.49 -0.89
N ILE A 170 13.35 -16.25 -1.06
CA ILE A 170 14.77 -16.02 -1.30
C ILE A 170 15.57 -16.40 -0.04
N GLU A 171 16.74 -16.99 -0.25
CA GLU A 171 17.70 -17.27 0.83
C GLU A 171 18.61 -16.05 1.03
N GLU A 172 18.08 -14.99 1.63
CA GLU A 172 18.82 -13.77 1.87
C GLU A 172 18.58 -13.29 3.30
N THR A 173 19.67 -13.01 4.02
CA THR A 173 19.62 -12.36 5.34
C THR A 173 20.19 -10.96 5.19
N ARG A 174 19.35 -9.96 5.44
CA ARG A 174 19.69 -8.54 5.30
C ARG A 174 19.12 -7.74 6.46
N ASP A 175 19.88 -6.78 6.95
CA ASP A 175 19.36 -5.77 7.87
C ASP A 175 18.56 -4.74 7.06
N LEU A 176 17.26 -4.70 7.29
CA LEU A 176 16.33 -3.77 6.60
C LEU A 176 16.19 -2.44 7.36
N GLY A 177 16.83 -2.33 8.52
CA GLY A 177 16.75 -1.15 9.38
C GLY A 177 15.32 -0.85 9.85
N PHE A 178 15.08 0.42 10.16
CA PHE A 178 13.75 0.88 10.56
C PHE A 178 12.79 0.94 9.37
N MET A 179 11.66 0.28 9.53
CA MET A 179 10.62 0.21 8.52
C MET A 179 9.29 0.68 9.10
N ILE A 180 8.51 1.40 8.30
CA ILE A 180 7.17 1.82 8.72
C ILE A 180 6.28 0.59 8.92
N TYR A 181 5.77 0.46 10.14
CA TYR A 181 4.86 -0.62 10.51
C TYR A 181 3.41 -0.26 10.19
N ASP A 182 2.99 0.85 10.74
CA ASP A 182 1.64 1.39 10.57
C ASP A 182 1.62 2.88 10.97
N PHE A 183 0.43 3.46 10.92
CA PHE A 183 0.17 4.79 11.43
C PHE A 183 -0.74 4.71 12.64
N ASP A 184 -0.46 5.52 13.65
CA ASP A 184 -1.38 5.73 14.76
C ASP A 184 -2.42 6.77 14.36
N TYR A 185 -3.68 6.32 14.31
CA TYR A 185 -4.85 7.14 13.99
C TYR A 185 -5.68 7.50 15.22
N THR A 186 -5.15 7.32 16.42
CA THR A 186 -5.88 7.61 17.67
C THR A 186 -6.26 9.09 17.75
N ASP A 187 -5.36 9.96 17.29
CA ASP A 187 -5.63 11.38 17.09
C ASP A 187 -5.69 11.70 15.58
N PRO A 188 -6.90 11.93 15.01
CA PRO A 188 -7.04 12.27 13.60
C PRO A 188 -6.34 13.57 13.16
N GLN A 189 -6.04 14.47 14.12
CA GLN A 189 -5.33 15.72 13.83
C GLN A 189 -3.81 15.55 13.87
N ASN A 190 -3.31 14.49 14.51
CA ASN A 190 -1.88 14.23 14.66
C ASN A 190 -1.57 12.75 14.39
N ILE A 191 -1.69 12.36 13.13
CA ILE A 191 -1.38 11.00 12.68
C ILE A 191 0.13 10.81 12.70
N THR A 192 0.62 9.87 13.52
CA THR A 192 2.06 9.60 13.68
C THR A 192 2.45 8.25 13.10
N PRO A 193 3.60 8.16 12.41
CA PRO A 193 4.10 6.89 11.91
C PRO A 193 4.69 6.05 13.05
N MET A 194 4.36 4.76 13.04
CA MET A 194 4.96 3.75 13.91
C MET A 194 6.00 2.96 13.13
N TYR A 195 7.17 2.75 13.71
CA TYR A 195 8.27 2.04 13.08
C TYR A 195 8.56 0.72 13.79
N LEU A 196 9.05 -0.24 13.03
CA LEU A 196 9.67 -1.47 13.54
C LEU A 196 11.14 -1.50 13.14
N ASP A 197 11.99 -1.89 14.09
CA ASP A 197 13.35 -2.33 13.80
C ASP A 197 13.29 -3.79 13.34
N ARG A 198 13.65 -4.02 12.09
CA ARG A 198 13.66 -5.38 11.54
C ARG A 198 15.08 -5.79 11.18
N LYS A 199 15.70 -6.46 12.12
CA LYS A 199 16.76 -7.41 11.79
C LYS A 199 16.09 -8.62 11.17
N SER A 200 15.94 -8.63 9.87
CA SER A 200 15.12 -9.64 9.33
C SER A 200 15.85 -10.60 8.48
N VAL A 201 15.36 -11.68 8.60
CA VAL A 201 15.40 -12.85 7.75
C VAL A 201 14.23 -12.78 6.78
N VAL A 202 14.51 -12.92 5.56
CA VAL A 202 13.55 -13.18 4.52
C VAL A 202 13.47 -14.71 4.30
#